data_537a582821cd63f6a060284cc05f657f
#
_entry.id   537a582821cd63f6a060284cc05f657f
#
_cell.length_a   1.000
_cell.length_b   1.000
_cell.length_c   1.000
_cell.angle_alpha   90.00
_cell.angle_beta   90.00
_cell.angle_gamma   90.00
#
_symmetry.space_group_name_H-M   'P 1'
#
loop_
_entity.id
_entity.type
_entity.pdbx_description
1 polymer ?
#
loop_
_entity_poly.entity_id
_entity_poly.type
_entity_poly.pdbx_seq_one_letter_code
_entity_poly.pdbx_strand_id
1 'polypeptide(L)'
;MKEILRHDPDVIIIGEIRDSQTARQALRAAFTGHLVISTVHAKNVLGTINRLLDLGITLQELEQGVIGVANQRLIKFDDEQKALFELCFDDHLDVLFHHLNEGSPVQPSYLTLDEEFSQCQQQRA
;
A
#
# COMPACT_ATOMS: atom_id res chain seq x y z
N MET A 1 -7.18 5.17 -19.34
CA MET A 1 -5.76 5.43 -19.00
C MET A 1 -4.85 5.88 -20.14
N LYS A 2 -4.97 5.30 -21.33
CA LYS A 2 -4.18 5.74 -22.49
C LYS A 2 -4.38 7.23 -22.85
N GLU A 3 -5.57 7.77 -22.68
CA GLU A 3 -5.86 9.18 -22.93
C GLU A 3 -5.22 10.10 -21.89
N ILE A 4 -5.18 9.68 -20.63
CA ILE A 4 -4.57 10.44 -19.53
C ILE A 4 -3.07 10.61 -19.76
N LEU A 5 -2.38 9.56 -20.22
CA LEU A 5 -0.93 9.61 -20.50
C LEU A 5 -0.58 10.56 -21.65
N ARG A 6 -1.51 10.83 -22.58
CA ARG A 6 -1.31 11.78 -23.67
C ARG A 6 -1.28 13.25 -23.24
N HIS A 7 -1.78 13.55 -22.04
CA HIS A 7 -1.80 14.89 -21.47
C HIS A 7 -0.57 15.21 -20.60
N ASP A 8 0.43 14.30 -20.55
CA ASP A 8 1.65 14.41 -19.77
C ASP A 8 1.42 14.83 -18.30
N PRO A 9 0.51 14.18 -17.55
CA PRO A 9 0.31 14.51 -16.15
C PRO A 9 1.51 14.05 -15.31
N ASP A 10 1.88 14.82 -14.29
CA ASP A 10 2.89 14.40 -13.30
C ASP A 10 2.31 13.39 -12.31
N VAL A 11 1.04 13.52 -11.99
CA VAL A 11 0.31 12.67 -11.03
C VAL A 11 -0.92 12.06 -11.69
N ILE A 12 -1.07 10.77 -11.54
CA ILE A 12 -2.24 10.01 -12.02
C ILE A 12 -2.96 9.41 -10.82
N ILE A 13 -4.25 9.70 -10.69
CA ILE A 13 -5.09 9.11 -9.66
C ILE A 13 -5.98 8.04 -10.31
N ILE A 14 -5.85 6.81 -9.83
CA ILE A 14 -6.69 5.69 -10.21
C ILE A 14 -7.57 5.38 -9.00
N GLY A 15 -8.89 5.45 -9.17
CA GLY A 15 -9.82 5.32 -8.06
C GLY A 15 -9.63 4.03 -7.26
N GLU A 16 -9.46 2.90 -7.96
CA GLU A 16 -9.28 1.59 -7.31
C GLU A 16 -8.65 0.58 -8.28
N ILE A 17 -7.79 -0.27 -7.75
CA ILE A 17 -7.25 -1.43 -8.47
C ILE A 17 -8.02 -2.68 -8.05
N ARG A 18 -8.86 -3.20 -8.95
CA ARG A 18 -9.68 -4.41 -8.73
C ARG A 18 -9.24 -5.62 -9.55
N ASP A 19 -8.56 -5.37 -10.66
CA ASP A 19 -8.21 -6.38 -11.64
C ASP A 19 -6.77 -6.26 -12.14
N SER A 20 -6.31 -7.31 -12.80
CA SER A 20 -4.97 -7.39 -13.39
C SER A 20 -4.68 -6.28 -14.39
N GLN A 21 -5.66 -5.93 -15.21
CA GLN A 21 -5.47 -4.92 -16.26
C GLN A 21 -5.20 -3.55 -15.65
N THR A 22 -5.98 -3.14 -14.67
CA THR A 22 -5.80 -1.87 -13.96
C THR A 22 -4.47 -1.85 -13.20
N ALA A 23 -4.11 -2.95 -12.53
CA ALA A 23 -2.83 -3.06 -11.83
C ALA A 23 -1.64 -2.89 -12.77
N ARG A 24 -1.67 -3.54 -13.94
CA ARG A 24 -0.60 -3.41 -14.94
C ARG A 24 -0.52 -2.02 -15.56
N GLN A 25 -1.66 -1.38 -15.80
CA GLN A 25 -1.69 -0.01 -16.29
C GLN A 25 -1.11 0.98 -15.27
N ALA A 26 -1.43 0.80 -13.99
CA ALA A 26 -0.86 1.61 -12.91
C ALA A 26 0.66 1.50 -12.86
N LEU A 27 1.20 0.28 -12.92
CA LEU A 27 2.65 0.06 -12.93
C LEU A 27 3.33 0.62 -14.17
N ARG A 28 2.75 0.47 -15.35
CA ARG A 28 3.29 1.07 -16.57
C ARG A 28 3.40 2.58 -16.46
N ALA A 29 2.38 3.23 -15.91
CA ALA A 29 2.41 4.67 -15.68
C ALA A 29 3.52 5.05 -14.69
N ALA A 30 3.67 4.28 -13.60
CA ALA A 30 4.75 4.50 -12.63
C ALA A 30 6.14 4.35 -13.26
N PHE A 31 6.35 3.31 -14.08
CA PHE A 31 7.64 3.08 -14.77
C PHE A 31 7.96 4.13 -15.83
N THR A 32 6.98 4.85 -16.33
CA THR A 32 7.19 5.96 -17.28
C THR A 32 7.35 7.32 -16.59
N GLY A 33 7.58 7.32 -15.29
CA GLY A 33 7.95 8.53 -14.53
C GLY A 33 6.78 9.30 -13.92
N HIS A 34 5.59 8.69 -13.86
CA HIS A 34 4.42 9.31 -13.22
C HIS A 34 4.31 8.87 -11.76
N LEU A 35 3.88 9.79 -10.90
CA LEU A 35 3.40 9.42 -9.57
C LEU A 35 1.97 8.88 -9.69
N VAL A 36 1.78 7.62 -9.37
CA VAL A 36 0.45 6.97 -9.40
C VAL A 36 -0.05 6.79 -7.98
N ILE A 37 -1.26 7.27 -7.73
CA ILE A 37 -1.95 7.10 -6.44
C ILE A 37 -3.22 6.29 -6.71
N SER A 38 -3.40 5.22 -5.96
CA SER A 38 -4.57 4.36 -6.08
C SER A 38 -4.95 3.73 -4.76
N THR A 39 -6.11 3.10 -4.72
CA THR A 39 -6.57 2.34 -3.57
C THR A 39 -6.66 0.85 -3.91
N VAL A 40 -6.42 0.03 -2.89
CA VAL A 40 -6.56 -1.43 -2.96
C VAL A 40 -7.25 -1.90 -1.68
N HIS A 41 -8.26 -2.75 -1.82
CA HIS A 41 -8.94 -3.32 -0.65
C HIS A 41 -8.08 -4.41 -0.02
N ALA A 42 -7.54 -4.13 1.16
CA ALA A 42 -6.74 -5.05 1.96
C ALA A 42 -6.80 -4.67 3.44
N LYS A 43 -6.52 -5.64 4.30
CA LYS A 43 -6.60 -5.44 5.76
C LYS A 43 -5.42 -4.65 6.34
N ASN A 44 -4.25 -4.78 5.71
CA ASN A 44 -2.99 -4.19 6.17
C ASN A 44 -2.03 -4.03 5.00
N VAL A 45 -0.85 -3.50 5.27
CA VAL A 45 0.20 -3.30 4.25
C VAL A 45 0.58 -4.60 3.55
N LEU A 46 0.85 -5.66 4.30
CA LEU A 46 1.21 -6.95 3.73
C LEU A 46 0.08 -7.52 2.85
N GLY A 47 -1.16 -7.39 3.30
CA GLY A 47 -2.35 -7.78 2.53
C GLY A 47 -2.48 -7.01 1.23
N THR A 48 -2.11 -5.73 1.20
CA THR A 48 -2.06 -4.93 -0.02
C THR A 48 -1.06 -5.49 -1.03
N ILE A 49 0.14 -5.80 -0.58
CA ILE A 49 1.17 -6.42 -1.44
C ILE A 49 0.70 -7.77 -1.95
N ASN A 50 0.17 -8.63 -1.09
CA ASN A 50 -0.34 -9.94 -1.49
C ASN A 50 -1.50 -9.82 -2.50
N ARG A 51 -2.38 -8.86 -2.32
CA ARG A 51 -3.46 -8.62 -3.28
C ARG A 51 -2.93 -8.26 -4.67
N LEU A 52 -1.89 -7.43 -4.75
CA LEU A 52 -1.27 -7.09 -6.03
C LEU A 52 -0.55 -8.30 -6.67
N LEU A 53 0.08 -9.15 -5.86
CA LEU A 53 0.64 -10.41 -6.34
C LEU A 53 -0.44 -11.34 -6.90
N ASP A 54 -1.58 -11.45 -6.23
CA ASP A 54 -2.73 -12.25 -6.69
C ASP A 54 -3.30 -11.73 -8.02
N LEU A 55 -3.20 -10.43 -8.27
CA LEU A 55 -3.58 -9.81 -9.54
C LEU A 55 -2.55 -10.02 -10.66
N GLY A 56 -1.51 -10.79 -10.41
CA GLY A 56 -0.52 -11.18 -11.41
C GLY A 56 0.66 -10.22 -11.56
N ILE A 57 0.83 -9.29 -10.63
CA ILE A 57 2.01 -8.45 -10.57
C ILE A 57 3.13 -9.23 -9.87
N THR A 58 4.33 -9.21 -10.39
CA THR A 58 5.46 -9.90 -9.76
C THR A 58 6.02 -9.10 -8.60
N LEU A 59 6.67 -9.79 -7.66
CA LEU A 59 7.32 -9.15 -6.54
C LEU A 59 8.39 -8.14 -6.99
N GLN A 60 9.14 -8.48 -8.02
CA GLN A 60 10.15 -7.60 -8.61
C GLN A 60 9.53 -6.32 -9.19
N GLU A 61 8.40 -6.43 -9.88
CA GLU A 61 7.68 -5.27 -10.42
C GLU A 61 7.17 -4.36 -9.29
N LEU A 62 6.68 -4.94 -8.20
CA LEU A 62 6.25 -4.17 -7.03
C LEU A 62 7.42 -3.46 -6.37
N GLU A 63 8.53 -4.15 -6.18
CA GLU A 63 9.74 -3.58 -5.57
C GLU A 63 10.25 -2.36 -6.36
N GLN A 64 10.15 -2.39 -7.68
CA GLN A 64 10.57 -1.29 -8.54
C GLN A 64 9.54 -0.16 -8.66
N GLY A 65 8.26 -0.48 -8.56
CA GLY A 65 7.18 0.47 -8.86
C GLY A 65 6.48 1.07 -7.65
N VAL A 66 6.49 0.39 -6.51
CA VAL A 66 5.80 0.86 -5.29
C VAL A 66 6.76 1.64 -4.41
N ILE A 67 6.39 2.87 -4.07
CA ILE A 67 7.21 3.74 -3.21
C ILE A 67 6.60 3.92 -1.82
N GLY A 68 5.36 3.51 -1.62
CA GLY A 68 4.71 3.59 -0.33
C GLY A 68 3.38 2.89 -0.31
N VAL A 69 3.02 2.38 0.85
CA VAL A 69 1.72 1.78 1.13
C VAL A 69 1.19 2.36 2.44
N ALA A 70 -0.03 2.85 2.42
CA ALA A 70 -0.73 3.32 3.59
C ALA A 70 -2.02 2.52 3.77
N ASN A 71 -2.22 1.96 4.92
CA ASN A 71 -3.48 1.30 5.26
C ASN A 71 -4.19 2.07 6.36
N GLN A 72 -5.51 2.17 6.28
CA GLN A 72 -6.32 2.96 7.20
C GLN A 72 -7.42 2.11 7.78
N ARG A 73 -7.67 2.28 9.08
CA ARG A 73 -8.81 1.70 9.79
C ARG A 73 -9.49 2.78 10.60
N LEU A 74 -10.82 2.87 10.49
CA LEU A 74 -11.63 3.70 11.36
C LEU A 74 -12.06 2.87 12.58
N ILE A 75 -11.82 3.42 13.74
CA ILE A 75 -12.25 2.84 15.02
C ILE A 75 -13.16 3.80 15.75
N LYS A 76 -14.06 3.25 16.55
CA LYS A 76 -14.93 4.04 17.40
C LYS A 76 -14.63 3.74 18.86
N PHE A 77 -14.29 4.78 19.62
CA PHE A 77 -14.16 4.73 21.07
C PHE A 77 -15.23 5.64 21.66
N ASP A 78 -16.14 5.05 22.42
CA ASP A 78 -17.30 5.76 22.95
C ASP A 78 -18.05 6.47 21.80
N ASP A 79 -18.13 7.80 21.82
CA ASP A 79 -18.78 8.58 20.76
C ASP A 79 -17.79 9.23 19.75
N GLU A 80 -16.48 8.97 19.92
CA GLU A 80 -15.45 9.50 19.03
C GLU A 80 -15.02 8.49 17.98
N GLN A 81 -14.89 8.95 16.73
CA GLN A 81 -14.24 8.20 15.67
C GLN A 81 -12.78 8.62 15.52
N LYS A 82 -11.89 7.64 15.39
CA LYS A 82 -10.46 7.86 15.19
C LYS A 82 -9.96 7.04 14.01
N ALA A 83 -9.14 7.65 13.17
CA ALA A 83 -8.44 6.95 12.11
C ALA A 83 -7.09 6.44 12.61
N LEU A 84 -6.84 5.17 12.38
CA LEU A 84 -5.54 4.53 12.57
C LEU A 84 -4.89 4.28 11.22
N PHE A 85 -3.58 4.43 11.17
CA PHE A 85 -2.79 4.25 9.95
C PHE A 85 -1.66 3.25 10.17
N GLU A 86 -1.46 2.41 9.17
CA GLU A 86 -0.26 1.60 9.01
C GLU A 86 0.45 2.14 7.78
N LEU A 87 1.64 2.70 7.98
CA LEU A 87 2.41 3.39 6.95
C LEU A 87 3.72 2.64 6.69
N CYS A 88 3.97 2.31 5.43
CA CYS A 88 5.17 1.60 5.02
C CYS A 88 5.79 2.31 3.82
N PHE A 89 6.87 3.03 4.06
CA PHE A 89 7.60 3.83 3.07
C PHE A 89 9.11 3.63 3.25
N ASP A 90 9.89 4.01 2.26
CA ASP A 90 11.36 4.07 2.31
C ASP A 90 11.98 2.77 2.85
N ASP A 91 12.82 2.86 3.87
CA ASP A 91 13.54 1.73 4.46
C ASP A 91 12.62 0.62 4.97
N HIS A 92 11.45 0.95 5.48
CA HIS A 92 10.46 -0.02 5.94
C HIS A 92 9.92 -0.86 4.79
N LEU A 93 9.71 -0.24 3.64
CA LEU A 93 9.27 -0.93 2.42
C LEU A 93 10.38 -1.83 1.88
N ASP A 94 11.63 -1.36 1.88
CA ASP A 94 12.80 -2.13 1.47
C ASP A 94 12.98 -3.38 2.33
N VAL A 95 12.84 -3.27 3.65
CA VAL A 95 12.88 -4.40 4.59
C VAL A 95 11.76 -5.40 4.30
N LEU A 96 10.55 -4.90 4.03
CA LEU A 96 9.41 -5.76 3.69
C LEU A 96 9.69 -6.58 2.42
N PHE A 97 10.15 -5.94 1.35
CA PHE A 97 10.47 -6.63 0.10
C PHE A 97 11.63 -7.60 0.26
N HIS A 98 12.63 -7.27 1.06
CA HIS A 98 13.74 -8.18 1.38
C HIS A 98 13.23 -9.48 2.01
N HIS A 99 12.38 -9.40 3.03
CA HIS A 99 11.77 -10.57 3.66
C HIS A 99 10.93 -11.39 2.69
N LEU A 100 10.14 -10.73 1.84
CA LEU A 100 9.31 -11.41 0.85
C LEU A 100 10.15 -12.14 -0.21
N ASN A 101 11.26 -11.55 -0.66
CA ASN A 101 12.17 -12.16 -1.62
C ASN A 101 12.89 -13.38 -1.04
N GLU A 102 13.24 -13.36 0.23
CA GLU A 102 13.91 -14.47 0.91
C GLU A 102 12.94 -15.58 1.36
N GLY A 103 11.64 -15.33 1.33
CA GLY A 103 10.63 -16.24 1.87
C GLY A 103 10.69 -16.37 3.38
N SER A 104 11.34 -15.45 4.07
CA SER A 104 11.41 -15.41 5.53
C SER A 104 10.13 -14.83 6.13
N PRO A 105 9.81 -15.15 7.41
CA PRO A 105 8.66 -14.55 8.08
C PRO A 105 8.78 -13.02 8.10
N VAL A 106 7.70 -12.34 7.68
CA VAL A 106 7.67 -10.89 7.69
C VAL A 106 7.48 -10.41 9.13
N GLN A 107 8.47 -9.65 9.62
CA GLN A 107 8.35 -8.91 10.87
C GLN A 107 8.31 -7.43 10.50
N PRO A 108 7.15 -6.76 10.68
CA PRO A 108 7.04 -5.35 10.33
C PRO A 108 8.01 -4.48 11.14
N SER A 109 8.78 -3.66 10.45
CA SER A 109 9.63 -2.63 11.07
C SER A 109 8.89 -1.31 11.30
N TYR A 110 7.67 -1.23 10.80
CA TYR A 110 6.75 -0.09 10.95
C TYR A 110 5.67 -0.42 11.99
N LEU A 111 5.00 0.61 12.49
CA LEU A 111 3.90 0.46 13.44
C LEU A 111 2.68 -0.16 12.73
N THR A 112 2.29 -1.35 13.15
CA THR A 112 1.11 -2.02 12.60
C THR A 112 -0.19 -1.40 13.13
N LEU A 113 -1.32 -1.65 12.43
CA LEU A 113 -2.63 -1.19 12.88
C LEU A 113 -2.99 -1.72 14.27
N ASP A 114 -2.64 -2.98 14.55
CA ASP A 114 -2.93 -3.60 15.84
C ASP A 114 -2.10 -2.99 16.97
N GLU A 115 -0.84 -2.66 16.71
CA GLU A 115 0.02 -1.96 17.66
C GLU A 115 -0.46 -0.53 17.92
N GLU A 116 -0.85 0.20 16.87
CA GLU A 116 -1.39 1.54 17.01
C GLU A 116 -2.71 1.53 17.79
N PHE A 117 -3.58 0.56 17.52
CA PHE A 117 -4.81 0.36 18.29
C PHE A 117 -4.53 0.13 19.77
N SER A 118 -3.57 -0.74 20.09
CA SER A 118 -3.16 -1.01 21.47
C SER A 118 -2.61 0.24 22.17
N GLN A 119 -1.80 1.04 21.48
CA GLN A 119 -1.30 2.30 22.01
C GLN A 119 -2.43 3.30 22.29
N CYS A 120 -3.41 3.39 21.40
CA CYS A 120 -4.59 4.24 21.59
C CYS A 120 -5.42 3.81 22.81
N GLN A 121 -5.57 2.51 23.05
CA GLN A 121 -6.25 2.00 24.25
C GLN A 121 -5.51 2.36 25.51
N GLN A 122 -4.19 2.24 25.55
CA GLN A 122 -3.35 2.59 26.70
C GLN A 122 -3.41 4.07 27.05
N GLN A 123 -3.48 4.96 26.06
CA GLN A 123 -3.62 6.42 26.29
C GLN A 123 -4.96 6.81 26.90
N ARG A 124 -5.99 5.96 26.79
CA ARG A 124 -7.33 6.21 27.35
C ARG A 124 -7.56 5.58 28.72
N ALA A 125 -6.69 4.69 29.09
CA ALA A 125 -6.69 4.13 30.45
C ALA A 125 -5.99 5.09 31.43
#